data_6a029b5fb079c4f3cfa0bbe48f26b4de
#
_entry.id   6a029b5fb079c4f3cfa0bbe48f26b4de
#
_cell.length_a   1.000
_cell.length_b   1.000
_cell.length_c   1.000
_cell.angle_alpha   90.00
_cell.angle_beta   90.00
_cell.angle_gamma   90.00
#
_symmetry.space_group_name_H-M   'P 1'
#
loop_
_entity.id
_entity.type
_entity.pdbx_description
1 polymer ?
#
loop_
_entity_poly.entity_id
_entity_poly.type
_entity_poly.pdbx_seq_one_letter_code
_entity_poly.pdbx_strand_id
1 'polypeptide(L)'
;METQTDGQYHSNSNRWLEFDAFEDLLLGSVTVYANGAYERTFELIDNSDNVLASTTIFVEDGENILDLNFEVPAGDNYGLRSTTDDPQLWREGTDSELSYPYPLGSIGSITQSTAGPSFSYYYFFYNWQVEPLPIACESDRASVSVSVSGFSELLS
;
A
#
# COMPACT_ATOMS: atom_id res chain seq x y z
N MET A 1 -1.37 1.18 -11.80
CA MET A 1 -1.68 2.43 -12.50
C MET A 1 -0.45 3.28 -12.61
N GLU A 2 -0.30 3.98 -13.71
CA GLU A 2 0.80 4.88 -13.96
C GLU A 2 0.33 6.32 -13.90
N THR A 3 1.25 7.26 -13.70
CA THR A 3 0.91 8.67 -13.65
C THR A 3 0.37 9.15 -14.99
N GLN A 4 -0.50 10.14 -14.93
CA GLN A 4 -1.08 10.79 -16.10
C GLN A 4 -0.76 12.28 -16.05
N THR A 5 -1.31 13.03 -16.99
CA THR A 5 -0.93 14.43 -17.15
C THR A 5 -1.79 15.39 -16.32
N ASP A 6 -2.91 14.95 -15.80
CA ASP A 6 -3.80 15.81 -15.04
C ASP A 6 -3.73 15.52 -13.55
N GLY A 7 -2.60 15.76 -12.97
CA GLY A 7 -2.43 15.62 -11.55
C GLY A 7 -1.79 16.83 -10.93
N GLN A 8 -1.54 16.73 -9.66
CA GLN A 8 -0.80 17.76 -8.94
C GLN A 8 -0.22 17.18 -7.67
N TYR A 9 0.81 17.82 -7.14
CA TYR A 9 1.28 17.54 -5.78
C TYR A 9 0.26 18.06 -4.80
N HIS A 10 -0.08 17.24 -3.82
CA HIS A 10 -1.19 17.52 -2.93
C HIS A 10 -0.71 17.67 -1.48
N SER A 11 -1.24 18.68 -0.82
CA SER A 11 -0.82 19.05 0.53
C SER A 11 -1.65 18.39 1.63
N ASN A 12 -2.72 17.68 1.27
CA ASN A 12 -3.68 17.19 2.24
C ASN A 12 -3.42 15.72 2.58
N SER A 13 -3.26 15.43 3.86
CA SER A 13 -3.01 14.07 4.34
C SER A 13 -4.28 13.30 4.70
N ASN A 14 -5.47 13.88 4.50
CA ASN A 14 -6.73 13.24 4.89
C ASN A 14 -7.44 12.54 3.73
N ARG A 15 -6.72 12.20 2.67
CA ARG A 15 -7.24 11.43 1.53
C ARG A 15 -6.33 10.27 1.24
N TRP A 16 -6.90 9.14 0.86
CA TRP A 16 -6.14 7.94 0.59
C TRP A 16 -6.88 7.02 -0.36
N LEU A 17 -6.25 5.89 -0.70
CA LEU A 17 -6.84 4.84 -1.52
C LEU A 17 -7.40 3.74 -0.63
N GLU A 18 -8.55 3.21 -1.02
CA GLU A 18 -9.14 2.04 -0.39
C GLU A 18 -8.96 0.82 -1.29
N PHE A 19 -8.75 -0.32 -0.68
CA PHE A 19 -8.51 -1.55 -1.42
C PHE A 19 -9.00 -2.78 -0.66
N ASP A 20 -9.22 -3.85 -1.41
CA ASP A 20 -9.62 -5.15 -0.86
C ASP A 20 -8.49 -6.14 -1.04
N ALA A 21 -8.33 -7.03 -0.07
CA ALA A 21 -7.45 -8.18 -0.16
C ALA A 21 -8.30 -9.44 -0.22
N PHE A 22 -8.22 -10.19 -1.32
CA PHE A 22 -9.04 -11.39 -1.51
C PHE A 22 -8.47 -12.59 -0.78
N GLU A 23 -7.21 -12.52 -0.42
CA GLU A 23 -6.52 -13.50 0.42
C GLU A 23 -5.44 -12.78 1.19
N ASP A 24 -4.80 -13.45 2.14
CA ASP A 24 -3.70 -12.86 2.90
C ASP A 24 -2.58 -12.51 1.90
N LEU A 25 -2.14 -11.27 1.91
CA LEU A 25 -1.12 -10.82 0.97
C LEU A 25 -0.05 -9.97 1.65
N LEU A 26 1.08 -9.87 0.99
CA LEU A 26 2.14 -8.94 1.33
C LEU A 26 2.08 -7.76 0.36
N LEU A 27 1.88 -6.57 0.88
CA LEU A 27 2.06 -5.34 0.12
C LEU A 27 3.54 -4.96 0.25
N GLY A 28 4.32 -5.38 -0.75
CA GLY A 28 5.78 -5.24 -0.69
C GLY A 28 6.23 -3.82 -0.93
N SER A 29 5.83 -3.23 -2.04
CA SER A 29 6.25 -1.88 -2.40
C SER A 29 5.20 -1.14 -3.21
N VAL A 30 5.33 0.18 -3.22
CA VAL A 30 4.54 1.08 -4.06
C VAL A 30 5.49 2.15 -4.61
N THR A 31 5.07 2.83 -5.67
CA THR A 31 5.80 3.98 -6.20
C THR A 31 5.04 5.25 -5.85
N VAL A 32 5.78 6.27 -5.42
CA VAL A 32 5.24 7.62 -5.23
C VAL A 32 6.09 8.62 -6.00
N TYR A 33 5.49 9.77 -6.30
CA TYR A 33 6.17 10.89 -6.94
C TYR A 33 6.06 12.07 -6.00
N ALA A 34 7.20 12.60 -5.55
CA ALA A 34 7.26 13.57 -4.46
C ALA A 34 7.84 14.89 -4.92
N ASN A 35 7.33 15.97 -4.34
CA ASN A 35 7.89 17.31 -4.47
C ASN A 35 8.57 17.66 -3.16
N GLY A 36 9.89 17.61 -3.18
CA GLY A 36 10.72 17.85 -2.00
C GLY A 36 11.15 16.58 -1.31
N ALA A 37 12.33 16.62 -0.70
CA ALA A 37 12.96 15.48 -0.04
C ALA A 37 12.83 15.63 1.47
N TYR A 38 12.04 14.77 2.11
CA TYR A 38 11.89 14.72 3.57
C TYR A 38 11.24 13.42 3.98
N GLU A 39 11.23 13.18 5.29
CA GLU A 39 10.60 11.97 5.84
C GLU A 39 9.09 12.06 5.73
N ARG A 40 8.48 10.94 5.31
CA ARG A 40 7.04 10.80 5.25
C ARG A 40 6.62 9.48 5.89
N THR A 41 5.51 9.53 6.60
CA THR A 41 4.97 8.36 7.29
C THR A 41 3.81 7.79 6.48
N PHE A 42 3.81 6.46 6.34
CA PHE A 42 2.81 5.72 5.59
C PHE A 42 2.17 4.69 6.50
N GLU A 43 0.85 4.53 6.37
CA GLU A 43 0.08 3.64 7.23
C GLU A 43 -0.86 2.77 6.42
N LEU A 44 -0.99 1.53 6.86
CA LEU A 44 -2.06 0.63 6.48
C LEU A 44 -3.12 0.67 7.57
N ILE A 45 -4.37 0.93 7.19
CA ILE A 45 -5.49 0.97 8.14
C ILE A 45 -6.58 0.00 7.71
N ASP A 46 -7.36 -0.46 8.67
CA ASP A 46 -8.55 -1.28 8.40
C ASP A 46 -9.78 -0.39 8.18
N ASN A 47 -10.94 -1.02 7.97
CA ASN A 47 -12.18 -0.30 7.70
C ASN A 47 -12.78 0.41 8.92
N SER A 48 -12.14 0.28 10.07
CA SER A 48 -12.52 1.02 11.29
C SER A 48 -11.44 2.04 11.66
N ASP A 49 -10.55 2.36 10.73
CA ASP A 49 -9.46 3.31 10.89
C ASP A 49 -8.41 2.88 11.92
N ASN A 50 -8.34 1.59 12.25
CA ASN A 50 -7.26 1.08 13.09
C ASN A 50 -5.99 0.94 12.26
N VAL A 51 -4.86 1.41 12.81
CA VAL A 51 -3.57 1.29 12.17
C VAL A 51 -3.05 -0.13 12.35
N LEU A 52 -2.89 -0.84 11.24
CA LEU A 52 -2.38 -2.20 11.24
C LEU A 52 -0.86 -2.24 11.06
N ALA A 53 -0.32 -1.28 10.34
CA ALA A 53 1.12 -1.17 10.09
C ALA A 53 1.47 0.27 9.76
N SER A 54 2.68 0.67 10.08
CA SER A 54 3.17 2.03 9.86
C SER A 54 4.67 2.00 9.61
N THR A 55 5.13 2.88 8.73
CA THR A 55 6.56 3.06 8.49
C THR A 55 6.84 4.51 8.13
N THR A 56 8.01 5.01 8.52
CA THR A 56 8.49 6.33 8.13
C THR A 56 9.70 6.15 7.23
N ILE A 57 9.66 6.76 6.06
CA ILE A 57 10.68 6.61 5.04
C ILE A 57 11.13 8.00 4.60
N PHE A 58 12.44 8.19 4.44
CA PHE A 58 12.95 9.41 3.79
C PHE A 58 12.69 9.26 2.29
N VAL A 59 11.85 10.15 1.76
CA VAL A 59 11.43 10.14 0.36
C VAL A 59 12.15 11.26 -0.36
N GLU A 60 12.90 10.90 -1.40
CA GLU A 60 13.63 11.88 -2.21
C GLU A 60 12.67 12.68 -3.10
N ASP A 61 13.14 13.78 -3.63
CA ASP A 61 12.39 14.50 -4.66
C ASP A 61 12.28 13.62 -5.92
N GLY A 62 11.09 13.58 -6.51
CA GLY A 62 10.85 12.79 -7.71
C GLY A 62 10.28 11.41 -7.44
N GLU A 63 10.60 10.47 -8.30
CA GLU A 63 10.07 9.11 -8.24
C GLU A 63 10.79 8.29 -7.18
N ASN A 64 10.00 7.60 -6.34
CA ASN A 64 10.52 6.73 -5.28
C ASN A 64 9.76 5.42 -5.26
N ILE A 65 10.50 4.32 -5.07
CA ILE A 65 9.89 3.03 -4.75
C ILE A 65 10.00 2.87 -3.24
N LEU A 66 8.86 2.72 -2.58
CA LEU A 66 8.79 2.61 -1.13
C LEU A 66 8.62 1.15 -0.75
N ASP A 67 9.56 0.61 0.00
CA ASP A 67 9.46 -0.74 0.54
C ASP A 67 8.61 -0.69 1.79
N LEU A 68 7.37 -1.13 1.69
CA LEU A 68 6.43 -1.12 2.81
C LEU A 68 6.47 -2.43 3.59
N ASN A 69 6.41 -3.54 2.87
CA ASN A 69 6.38 -4.90 3.44
C ASN A 69 5.28 -5.06 4.48
N PHE A 70 4.09 -4.57 4.17
CA PHE A 70 2.93 -4.66 5.04
C PHE A 70 2.19 -5.97 4.79
N GLU A 71 1.95 -6.74 5.85
CA GLU A 71 1.12 -7.93 5.77
C GLU A 71 -0.34 -7.51 5.89
N VAL A 72 -1.16 -7.94 4.93
CA VAL A 72 -2.56 -7.57 4.83
C VAL A 72 -3.40 -8.85 4.88
N PRO A 73 -4.12 -9.09 5.97
CA PRO A 73 -5.04 -10.24 6.02
C PRO A 73 -6.17 -10.08 5.00
N ALA A 74 -6.73 -11.19 4.53
CA ALA A 74 -7.90 -11.15 3.66
C ALA A 74 -8.99 -10.28 4.30
N GLY A 75 -9.58 -9.39 3.53
CA GLY A 75 -10.61 -8.48 4.02
C GLY A 75 -10.87 -7.35 3.05
N ASP A 76 -11.85 -6.52 3.41
CA ASP A 76 -12.33 -5.45 2.56
C ASP A 76 -12.07 -4.07 3.16
N ASN A 77 -11.96 -3.08 2.30
CA ASN A 77 -11.93 -1.67 2.67
C ASN A 77 -10.74 -1.30 3.56
N TYR A 78 -9.58 -1.84 3.24
CA TYR A 78 -8.32 -1.34 3.80
C TYR A 78 -8.00 0.03 3.20
N GLY A 79 -7.22 0.82 3.92
CA GLY A 79 -6.70 2.08 3.43
C GLY A 79 -5.18 2.10 3.43
N LEU A 80 -4.60 2.72 2.42
CA LEU A 80 -3.18 3.05 2.39
C LEU A 80 -3.06 4.55 2.30
N ARG A 81 -2.37 5.14 3.27
CA ARG A 81 -2.33 6.60 3.41
C ARG A 81 -0.97 7.11 3.88
N SER A 82 -0.74 8.40 3.66
CA SER A 82 0.33 9.13 4.33
C SER A 82 -0.28 10.00 5.42
N THR A 83 0.32 10.00 6.61
CA THR A 83 -0.12 10.84 7.73
C THR A 83 0.74 12.08 7.89
N THR A 84 1.71 12.28 7.02
CA THR A 84 2.59 13.46 7.05
C THR A 84 1.78 14.72 6.72
N ASP A 85 1.97 15.77 7.48
CA ASP A 85 1.42 17.07 7.14
C ASP A 85 2.05 17.54 5.84
N ASP A 86 1.21 17.99 4.92
CA ASP A 86 1.64 18.50 3.62
C ASP A 86 2.58 17.50 2.92
N PRO A 87 2.07 16.33 2.53
CA PRO A 87 2.95 15.27 2.02
C PRO A 87 3.55 15.57 0.65
N GLN A 88 3.00 16.50 -0.11
CA GLN A 88 3.50 16.86 -1.45
C GLN A 88 3.76 15.64 -2.32
N LEU A 89 2.77 14.76 -2.38
CA LEU A 89 2.79 13.57 -3.23
C LEU A 89 1.83 13.77 -4.40
N TRP A 90 2.20 13.22 -5.56
CA TRP A 90 1.41 13.36 -6.78
C TRP A 90 0.11 12.57 -6.68
N ARG A 91 -1.00 13.21 -7.08
CA ARG A 91 -2.29 12.55 -7.23
C ARG A 91 -2.88 12.86 -8.59
N GLU A 92 -3.69 11.95 -9.11
CA GLU A 92 -4.46 12.19 -10.32
C GLU A 92 -5.77 12.88 -9.98
N GLY A 93 -6.24 13.71 -10.89
CA GLY A 93 -7.45 14.50 -10.70
C GLY A 93 -8.58 14.12 -11.64
N THR A 94 -9.58 15.00 -11.72
CA THR A 94 -10.84 14.72 -12.42
C THR A 94 -10.70 14.57 -13.92
N ASP A 95 -9.65 15.14 -14.51
CA ASP A 95 -9.42 15.04 -15.95
C ASP A 95 -8.50 13.87 -16.32
N SER A 96 -8.00 13.14 -15.33
CA SER A 96 -7.27 11.90 -15.58
C SER A 96 -8.26 10.78 -15.96
N GLU A 97 -7.79 9.86 -16.79
CA GLU A 97 -8.62 8.70 -17.17
C GLU A 97 -8.47 7.62 -16.09
N LEU A 98 -9.33 7.69 -15.10
CA LEU A 98 -9.34 6.74 -13.99
C LEU A 98 -10.38 5.66 -14.26
N SER A 99 -10.04 4.42 -13.94
CA SER A 99 -10.89 3.27 -14.21
C SER A 99 -10.87 2.28 -13.05
N TYR A 100 -11.45 2.70 -11.92
CA TYR A 100 -11.61 1.81 -10.78
C TYR A 100 -12.57 0.66 -11.10
N PRO A 101 -12.37 -0.53 -10.55
CA PRO A 101 -11.27 -0.90 -9.65
C PRO A 101 -10.00 -1.25 -10.42
N TYR A 102 -8.86 -1.05 -9.77
CA TYR A 102 -7.57 -1.44 -10.33
C TYR A 102 -7.16 -2.77 -9.71
N PRO A 103 -7.02 -3.82 -10.51
CA PRO A 103 -6.68 -5.13 -9.96
C PRO A 103 -5.26 -5.15 -9.39
N LEU A 104 -5.10 -5.87 -8.29
CA LEU A 104 -3.81 -6.19 -7.70
C LEU A 104 -3.53 -7.67 -7.99
N GLY A 105 -3.14 -7.95 -9.24
CA GLY A 105 -3.09 -9.31 -9.72
C GLY A 105 -4.46 -9.96 -9.58
N SER A 106 -4.50 -11.20 -9.08
CA SER A 106 -5.75 -11.90 -8.79
C SER A 106 -6.08 -11.92 -7.30
N ILE A 107 -5.30 -11.20 -6.47
CA ILE A 107 -5.38 -11.35 -5.01
C ILE A 107 -5.92 -10.12 -4.31
N GLY A 108 -6.21 -9.05 -5.03
CA GLY A 108 -6.78 -7.85 -4.44
C GLY A 108 -7.23 -6.86 -5.49
N SER A 109 -7.73 -5.71 -5.04
CA SER A 109 -8.25 -4.67 -5.93
C SER A 109 -8.25 -3.33 -5.21
N ILE A 110 -7.76 -2.29 -5.89
CA ILE A 110 -7.90 -0.90 -5.42
C ILE A 110 -9.29 -0.43 -5.85
N THR A 111 -10.15 -0.11 -4.89
CA THR A 111 -11.59 0.07 -5.16
C THR A 111 -12.00 1.51 -5.36
N GLN A 112 -11.38 2.46 -4.66
CA GLN A 112 -11.76 3.88 -4.73
C GLN A 112 -10.78 4.74 -3.94
N SER A 113 -10.92 6.05 -4.08
CA SER A 113 -10.30 7.00 -3.16
C SER A 113 -11.33 7.47 -2.13
N THR A 114 -10.83 8.11 -1.06
CA THR A 114 -11.71 8.69 -0.03
C THR A 114 -12.20 10.08 -0.39
N ALA A 115 -11.69 10.68 -1.47
CA ALA A 115 -12.15 11.98 -1.95
C ALA A 115 -13.42 11.80 -2.76
N GLY A 116 -14.38 12.69 -2.60
CA GLY A 116 -15.60 12.66 -3.40
C GLY A 116 -15.52 13.60 -4.61
N PRO A 117 -15.90 13.15 -5.81
CA PRO A 117 -16.39 11.80 -6.13
C PRO A 117 -15.27 10.76 -6.05
N SER A 118 -15.57 9.62 -5.46
CA SER A 118 -14.55 8.62 -5.09
C SER A 118 -13.77 8.07 -6.28
N PHE A 119 -14.36 8.07 -7.46
CA PHE A 119 -13.73 7.50 -8.66
C PHE A 119 -13.07 8.56 -9.54
N SER A 120 -13.04 9.82 -9.10
CA SER A 120 -12.47 10.92 -9.87
C SER A 120 -11.08 11.31 -9.43
N TYR A 121 -10.56 10.68 -8.39
CA TYR A 121 -9.24 10.99 -7.85
C TYR A 121 -8.49 9.71 -7.54
N TYR A 122 -7.15 9.78 -7.64
CA TYR A 122 -6.26 8.67 -7.30
C TYR A 122 -5.12 9.25 -6.47
N TYR A 123 -5.00 8.81 -5.21
CA TYR A 123 -4.07 9.39 -4.26
C TYR A 123 -2.87 8.50 -4.04
N PHE A 124 -1.81 8.86 -4.58
CA PHE A 124 -0.39 8.82 -4.30
C PHE A 124 0.32 7.54 -4.68
N PHE A 125 -0.33 6.36 -4.63
CA PHE A 125 0.41 5.10 -4.62
C PHE A 125 0.24 4.37 -5.95
N TYR A 126 1.33 4.26 -6.69
CA TYR A 126 1.35 3.70 -8.04
C TYR A 126 2.12 2.40 -8.03
N ASN A 127 1.92 1.59 -9.05
CA ASN A 127 2.72 0.40 -9.32
C ASN A 127 2.89 -0.48 -8.07
N TRP A 128 1.79 -0.88 -7.46
CA TRP A 128 1.78 -1.71 -6.27
C TRP A 128 2.37 -3.08 -6.58
N GLN A 129 3.31 -3.53 -5.75
CA GLN A 129 3.87 -4.87 -5.83
C GLN A 129 3.31 -5.69 -4.69
N VAL A 130 2.49 -6.66 -5.03
CA VAL A 130 1.82 -7.52 -4.04
C VAL A 130 2.11 -8.97 -4.35
N GLU A 131 2.11 -9.81 -3.31
CA GLU A 131 2.24 -11.25 -3.49
C GLU A 131 1.44 -11.95 -2.40
N PRO A 132 1.00 -13.20 -2.65
CA PRO A 132 0.31 -13.96 -1.60
C PRO A 132 1.27 -14.23 -0.45
N LEU A 133 0.73 -14.17 0.78
CA LEU A 133 1.49 -14.67 1.93
C LEU A 133 1.43 -16.18 1.93
N PRO A 134 2.53 -16.86 2.31
CA PRO A 134 2.50 -18.31 2.44
C PRO A 134 1.47 -18.72 3.49
N ILE A 135 0.72 -19.79 3.21
CA ILE A 135 -0.17 -20.38 4.19
C ILE A 135 0.71 -20.98 5.29
N ALA A 136 0.44 -20.60 6.55
CA ALA A 136 1.18 -21.16 7.67
C ALA A 136 0.84 -22.64 7.81
N CYS A 137 1.88 -23.49 7.80
CA CYS A 137 1.73 -24.90 8.07
C CYS A 137 1.72 -25.13 9.56
N GLU A 138 0.62 -25.65 10.05
CA GLU A 138 0.56 -26.05 11.44
C GLU A 138 1.30 -27.33 11.62
N SER A 139 2.12 -27.42 12.59
CA SER A 139 2.77 -28.66 12.82
C SER A 139 4.22 -28.50 12.87
N ASP A 140 4.01 -28.44 12.81
CA ASP A 140 4.84 -27.96 12.51
C ASP A 140 5.25 -27.22 13.06
N ARG A 141 5.17 -27.35 13.48
CA ARG A 141 5.63 -26.55 13.38
C ARG A 141 6.09 -25.89 13.71
N ALA A 142 6.23 -26.35 14.18
CA ALA A 142 6.74 -25.70 13.74
C ALA A 142 7.26 -25.04 13.86
N SER A 143 7.43 -25.36 14.33
CA SER A 143 8.02 -24.68 13.75
C SER A 143 8.55 -24.02 13.64
N VAL A 144 8.86 -24.31 14.04
CA VAL A 144 9.50 -23.68 13.34
C VAL A 144 9.87 -22.96 13.14
N SER A 145 10.29 -23.14 13.41
CA SER A 145 10.83 -22.46 12.69
C SER A 145 11.45 -22.01 12.45
N VAL A 146 11.73 -22.27 12.88
CA VAL A 146 12.35 -21.92 12.07
C VAL A 146 12.79 -21.47 11.73
N SER A 147 13.15 -21.75 12.12
CA SER A 147 13.68 -21.42 11.28
C SER A 147 14.18 -21.22 10.94
N VAL A 148 14.36 -21.55 11.42
CA VAL A 148 14.79 -21.50 10.55
C VAL A 148 15.23 -21.39 10.16
N SER A 149 15.54 -21.78 10.86
CA SER A 149 15.94 -21.81 10.07
C SER A 149 16.28 -22.01 9.84
N GLY A 150 16.53 -22.84 10.62
CA GLY A 150 16.68 -23.01 9.89
C GLY A 150 16.77 -23.46 10.10
N PHE A 151 16.98 -24.59 10.32
CA PHE A 151 16.93 -25.21 10.02
C PHE A 151 17.12 -25.52 10.30
N SER A 152 17.33 -25.63 11.09
CA SER A 152 17.32 -26.19 10.73
C SER A 152 17.24 -26.68 11.03
N GLU A 153 17.20 -27.12 11.54
CA GLU A 153 17.05 -27.69 11.22
C GLU A 153 16.81 -27.97 11.26
N LEU A 154 17.15 -28.45 12.09
CA LEU A 154 16.83 -28.87 11.64
C LEU A 154 16.64 -29.16 11.80
N LEU A 155 16.70 -29.52 12.47
CA LEU A 155 16.43 -29.75 12.05
C LEU A 155 16.25 -29.70 12.11
N SER A 156 16.35 -29.93 12.79
CA SER A 156 16.04 -29.64 12.26
C SER A 156 15.84 -29.64 12.13
#